data_64ff3e8e5ce5a6595eb8843b8d8e939d
#
_entry.id   64ff3e8e5ce5a6595eb8843b8d8e939d
#
_cell.length_a   1.000
_cell.length_b   1.000
_cell.length_c   1.000
_cell.angle_alpha   90.00
_cell.angle_beta   90.00
_cell.angle_gamma   90.00
#
_symmetry.space_group_name_H-M   'P 1'
#
loop_
_entity.id
_entity.type
_entity.pdbx_description
1 polymer ?
#
loop_
_entity_poly.entity_id
_entity_poly.type
_entity_poly.pdbx_seq_one_letter_code
_entity_poly.pdbx_strand_id
1 'polypeptide(L)'
;MYIMHYDHSHKTAVPTELLQDPYLSVDTKGLAAILCSFGQEAFELSKLADQLRDNLSDERIFCTLMELYDMCYLDVREEGDDFHLKLRGM
;
A
#
# COMPACT_ATOMS: atom_id res chain seq x y z
N MET A 1 -7.87 -5.58 30.96
CA MET A 1 -7.97 -6.11 29.59
C MET A 1 -8.32 -4.99 28.63
N TYR A 2 -7.64 -4.94 27.53
CA TYR A 2 -7.88 -3.93 26.52
C TYR A 2 -8.98 -4.40 25.56
N ILE A 3 -10.02 -3.60 25.41
CA ILE A 3 -11.11 -3.91 24.48
C ILE A 3 -11.06 -2.93 23.33
N MET A 4 -10.94 -3.47 22.12
CA MET A 4 -10.88 -2.67 20.93
C MET A 4 -12.28 -2.53 20.31
N HIS A 5 -12.73 -1.31 20.15
CA HIS A 5 -14.00 -1.01 19.51
C HIS A 5 -13.75 -0.54 18.08
N TYR A 6 -14.47 -1.11 17.12
CA TYR A 6 -14.37 -0.74 15.72
C TYR A 6 -15.59 0.03 15.28
N ASP A 7 -15.36 1.18 14.68
CA ASP A 7 -16.38 1.92 13.96
C ASP A 7 -16.25 1.54 12.48
N HIS A 8 -17.35 1.20 11.82
CA HIS A 8 -17.35 0.82 10.41
C HIS A 8 -16.76 1.90 9.50
N SER A 9 -16.91 3.18 9.85
CA SER A 9 -16.36 4.28 9.08
C SER A 9 -14.84 4.35 9.14
N HIS A 10 -14.21 3.65 10.11
CA HIS A 10 -12.76 3.64 10.29
C HIS A 10 -12.12 2.31 9.91
N LYS A 11 -12.84 1.48 9.17
CA LYS A 11 -12.32 0.20 8.69
C LYS A 11 -11.88 0.30 7.24
N THR A 12 -10.86 -0.47 6.90
CA THR A 12 -10.34 -0.54 5.54
C THR A 12 -10.52 -1.96 5.02
N ALA A 13 -11.13 -2.08 3.83
CA ALA A 13 -11.23 -3.37 3.15
C ALA A 13 -9.96 -3.62 2.33
N VAL A 14 -9.39 -4.80 2.48
CA VAL A 14 -8.20 -5.23 1.71
C VAL A 14 -8.57 -6.50 0.97
N PRO A 15 -8.23 -6.61 -0.33
CA PRO A 15 -8.56 -7.83 -1.08
C PRO A 15 -7.96 -9.08 -0.45
N THR A 16 -8.79 -10.09 -0.25
CA THR A 16 -8.34 -11.35 0.33
C THR A 16 -7.27 -12.01 -0.54
N GLU A 17 -7.40 -11.95 -1.85
CA GLU A 17 -6.41 -12.53 -2.77
C GLU A 17 -5.02 -11.96 -2.55
N LEU A 18 -4.93 -10.66 -2.33
CA LEU A 18 -3.66 -9.99 -2.08
C LEU A 18 -3.06 -10.47 -0.76
N LEU A 19 -3.88 -10.54 0.30
CA LEU A 19 -3.41 -10.96 1.63
C LEU A 19 -2.96 -12.41 1.65
N GLN A 20 -3.54 -13.26 0.81
CA GLN A 20 -3.24 -14.69 0.78
C GLN A 20 -2.25 -15.08 -0.31
N ASP A 21 -1.74 -14.11 -1.06
CA ASP A 21 -0.79 -14.37 -2.14
C ASP A 21 0.56 -14.82 -1.54
N PRO A 22 1.01 -16.07 -1.84
CA PRO A 22 2.26 -16.58 -1.27
C PRO A 22 3.51 -15.92 -1.86
N TYR A 23 3.37 -15.19 -2.96
CA TYR A 23 4.50 -14.53 -3.59
C TYR A 23 4.75 -13.12 -3.05
N LEU A 24 3.87 -12.64 -2.16
CA LEU A 24 4.05 -11.33 -1.53
C LEU A 24 4.58 -11.50 -0.11
N SER A 25 5.56 -10.66 0.25
CA SER A 25 6.07 -10.64 1.62
C SER A 25 5.04 -9.99 2.57
N VAL A 26 5.22 -10.24 3.85
CA VAL A 26 4.36 -9.64 4.88
C VAL A 26 4.48 -8.12 4.85
N ASP A 27 5.68 -7.59 4.64
CA ASP A 27 5.91 -6.15 4.53
C ASP A 27 5.11 -5.56 3.36
N THR A 28 5.11 -6.25 2.23
CA THR A 28 4.38 -5.81 1.03
C THR A 28 2.87 -5.84 1.28
N LYS A 29 2.37 -6.87 1.96
CA LYS A 29 0.95 -6.95 2.32
C LYS A 29 0.56 -5.82 3.28
N GLY A 30 1.43 -5.49 4.23
CA GLY A 30 1.21 -4.38 5.13
C GLY A 30 1.17 -3.05 4.40
N LEU A 31 2.09 -2.83 3.47
CA LEU A 31 2.09 -1.62 2.64
C LEU A 31 0.80 -1.54 1.81
N ALA A 32 0.39 -2.65 1.21
CA ALA A 32 -0.84 -2.68 0.43
C ALA A 32 -2.06 -2.30 1.27
N ALA A 33 -2.12 -2.76 2.51
CA ALA A 33 -3.19 -2.38 3.42
C ALA A 33 -3.18 -0.87 3.70
N ILE A 34 -2.01 -0.28 3.86
CA ILE A 34 -1.87 1.17 4.04
C ILE A 34 -2.39 1.90 2.80
N LEU A 35 -2.03 1.42 1.60
CA LEU A 35 -2.51 2.00 0.35
C LEU A 35 -4.03 1.91 0.24
N CYS A 36 -4.62 0.81 0.66
CA CYS A 36 -6.07 0.65 0.67
C CYS A 36 -6.74 1.68 1.58
N SER A 37 -6.08 2.08 2.67
CA SER A 37 -6.64 3.04 3.61
C SER A 37 -6.78 4.44 3.02
N PHE A 38 -6.09 4.73 1.92
CA PHE A 38 -6.22 6.02 1.23
C PHE A 38 -7.39 6.04 0.23
N GLY A 39 -8.14 4.95 0.14
CA GLY A 39 -9.25 4.82 -0.81
C GLY A 39 -8.76 4.47 -2.21
N GLN A 40 -9.56 4.83 -3.21
CA GLN A 40 -9.26 4.47 -4.61
C GLN A 40 -8.52 5.58 -5.36
N GLU A 41 -8.15 6.64 -4.69
CA GLU A 41 -7.45 7.74 -5.34
C GLU A 41 -5.98 7.41 -5.52
N ALA A 42 -5.40 7.86 -6.63
CA ALA A 42 -3.98 7.77 -6.84
C ALA A 42 -3.26 8.71 -5.87
N PHE A 43 -2.09 8.32 -5.41
CA PHE A 43 -1.29 9.12 -4.51
C PHE A 43 0.15 9.17 -5.00
N GLU A 44 0.85 10.23 -4.57
CA GLU A 44 2.22 10.46 -5.00
C GLU A 44 3.20 9.66 -4.15
N LEU A 45 4.21 9.09 -4.82
CA LEU A 45 5.24 8.31 -4.15
C LEU A 45 5.97 9.12 -3.07
N SER A 46 6.28 10.38 -3.35
CA SER A 46 6.97 11.23 -2.40
C SER A 46 6.20 11.41 -1.10
N LYS A 47 4.89 11.57 -1.19
CA LYS A 47 4.02 11.70 -0.01
C LYS A 47 3.95 10.40 0.77
N LEU A 48 3.86 9.29 0.07
CA LEU A 48 3.86 7.97 0.71
C LEU A 48 5.17 7.73 1.47
N ALA A 49 6.30 8.02 0.83
CA ALA A 49 7.61 7.86 1.46
C ALA A 49 7.74 8.71 2.72
N ASP A 50 7.24 9.95 2.68
CA ASP A 50 7.26 10.82 3.86
C ASP A 50 6.45 10.24 5.02
N GLN A 51 5.29 9.66 4.73
CA GLN A 51 4.44 9.06 5.77
C GLN A 51 5.05 7.81 6.38
N LEU A 52 5.78 7.03 5.60
CA LEU A 52 6.31 5.75 6.03
C LEU A 52 7.76 5.81 6.50
N ARG A 53 8.40 6.96 6.41
CA ARG A 53 9.85 7.11 6.69
C ARG A 53 10.23 6.68 8.10
N ASP A 54 9.36 6.89 9.07
CA ASP A 54 9.63 6.49 10.46
C ASP A 54 9.53 4.98 10.68
N ASN A 55 8.86 4.27 9.79
CA ASN A 55 8.62 2.83 9.91
C ASN A 55 9.44 1.99 8.94
N LEU A 56 9.72 2.54 7.77
CA LEU A 56 10.43 1.83 6.70
C LEU A 56 11.47 2.74 6.07
N SER A 57 12.61 2.17 5.72
CA SER A 57 13.60 2.88 4.92
C SER A 57 13.07 3.09 3.50
N ASP A 58 13.64 4.07 2.80
CA ASP A 58 13.27 4.33 1.40
C ASP A 58 13.50 3.12 0.53
N GLU A 59 14.57 2.37 0.78
CA GLU A 59 14.87 1.14 0.06
C GLU A 59 13.79 0.08 0.27
N ARG A 60 13.30 -0.11 1.51
CA ARG A 60 12.24 -1.07 1.79
C ARG A 60 10.91 -0.65 1.17
N ILE A 61 10.62 0.65 1.18
CA ILE A 61 9.42 1.16 0.52
C ILE A 61 9.48 0.84 -0.98
N PHE A 62 10.62 1.12 -1.61
CA PHE A 62 10.81 0.84 -3.03
C PHE A 62 10.66 -0.66 -3.33
N CYS A 63 11.32 -1.52 -2.55
CA CYS A 63 11.25 -2.97 -2.76
C CYS A 63 9.83 -3.51 -2.64
N THR A 64 9.07 -3.04 -1.64
CA THR A 64 7.69 -3.49 -1.46
C THR A 64 6.78 -3.00 -2.58
N LEU A 65 6.97 -1.78 -3.06
CA LEU A 65 6.20 -1.26 -4.20
C LEU A 65 6.52 -2.02 -5.48
N MET A 66 7.79 -2.36 -5.71
CA MET A 66 8.19 -3.15 -6.88
C MET A 66 7.60 -4.55 -6.84
N GLU A 67 7.52 -5.15 -5.67
CA GLU A 67 6.89 -6.46 -5.51
C GLU A 67 5.41 -6.41 -5.89
N LEU A 68 4.69 -5.38 -5.44
CA LEU A 68 3.29 -5.18 -5.84
C LEU A 68 3.15 -4.93 -7.34
N TYR A 69 4.05 -4.14 -7.90
CA TYR A 69 4.05 -3.84 -9.33
C TYR A 69 4.30 -5.10 -10.17
N ASP A 70 5.31 -5.90 -9.79
CA ASP A 70 5.67 -7.12 -10.51
C ASP A 70 4.54 -8.15 -10.49
N MET A 71 3.76 -8.18 -9.42
CA MET A 71 2.61 -9.08 -9.30
C MET A 71 1.31 -8.48 -9.84
N CYS A 72 1.39 -7.35 -10.51
CA CYS A 72 0.26 -6.69 -11.15
C CYS A 72 -0.81 -6.16 -10.20
N TYR A 73 -0.45 -5.87 -8.97
CA TYR A 73 -1.37 -5.25 -8.02
C TYR A 73 -1.30 -3.72 -8.00
N LEU A 74 -0.31 -3.15 -8.67
CA LEU A 74 -0.06 -1.72 -8.61
C LEU A 74 0.11 -1.14 -10.01
N ASP A 75 -0.59 -0.06 -10.28
CA ASP A 75 -0.37 0.77 -11.46
C ASP A 75 0.53 1.93 -11.08
N VAL A 76 1.54 2.18 -11.90
CA VAL A 76 2.49 3.27 -11.70
C VAL A 76 2.47 4.16 -12.92
N ARG A 77 2.28 5.45 -12.72
CA ARG A 77 2.33 6.45 -13.79
C ARG A 77 3.33 7.52 -13.42
N GLU A 78 4.27 7.77 -14.30
CA GLU A 78 5.21 8.88 -14.13
C GLU A 78 4.53 10.18 -14.50
N GLU A 79 4.64 11.18 -13.62
CA GLU A 79 4.02 12.46 -13.85
C GLU A 79 4.92 13.56 -13.27
N GLY A 80 5.57 14.31 -14.16
CA GLY A 80 6.56 15.29 -13.75
C GLY A 80 7.77 14.61 -13.11
N ASP A 81 8.15 15.08 -11.92
CA ASP A 81 9.27 14.53 -11.16
C ASP A 81 8.83 13.48 -10.13
N ASP A 82 7.57 13.07 -10.17
CA ASP A 82 7.02 12.14 -9.19
C ASP A 82 6.30 11.00 -9.89
N PHE A 83 5.93 9.98 -9.10
CA PHE A 83 5.18 8.83 -9.58
C PHE A 83 3.81 8.80 -8.90
N HIS A 84 2.78 8.53 -9.68
CA HIS A 84 1.43 8.33 -9.18
C HIS A 84 1.16 6.85 -9.09
N LEU A 85 0.74 6.41 -7.91
CA LEU A 85 0.55 5.00 -7.58
C LEU A 85 -0.93 4.73 -7.33
N LYS A 86 -1.42 3.62 -7.87
CA LYS A 86 -2.81 3.21 -7.67
C LYS A 86 -2.88 1.69 -7.61
N LEU A 87 -3.57 1.15 -6.60
CA LEU A 87 -3.80 -0.28 -6.53
C LEU A 87 -4.83 -0.72 -7.57
N ARG A 88 -4.54 -1.85 -8.22
CA ARG A 88 -5.40 -2.44 -9.22
C ARG A 88 -6.46 -3.33 -8.59
N GLY A 89 -7.61 -3.45 -9.27
CA GLY A 89 -8.65 -4.41 -8.89
C GLY A 89 -9.44 -4.03 -7.66
N MET A 90 -9.35 -2.79 -7.29
CA MET A 90 -10.02 -2.29 -6.09
C MET A 90 -11.34 -1.64 -6.44
#